data_379edf8f39563517ce9aab556762473b
#
_entry.id   379edf8f39563517ce9aab556762473b
#
_cell.length_a   1.000
_cell.length_b   1.000
_cell.length_c   1.000
_cell.angle_alpha   90.00
_cell.angle_beta   90.00
_cell.angle_gamma   90.00
#
_symmetry.space_group_name_H-M   'P 1'
#
loop_
_entity.id
_entity.type
_entity.pdbx_description
1 polymer ?
#
loop_
_entity_poly.entity_id
_entity_poly.type
_entity_poly.pdbx_seq_one_letter_code
_entity_poly.pdbx_strand_id
1 'polypeptide(L)'
;MDSEFRQDLVSGDWILIAPARSKRPDQFKEKRAREKAPKKGCPLEVAGENGNGRLIFSWPTKKNWRLRVITNKYPVITPRKTKALIKKKGPICVIEGVGYHEMVVTFDHDANFPKLDPADALLVFQAFQSRYQKFSSDKNILYVSLMHNWGPTAGASIYHPHYQIVAIPLIPPDVEHSLEGSKQYFEATKKCVHCTQIELEKKQKKRIIFENKHAIVFCPFVSREPFELRIFPKDHISFFENADEKSLRDVVEALQLSLKKLEGALGDPDYNFFIHTAPIKNGNRYEHYHWHIEVIPRTTISAGFELGTAIEINPLDPDRAAAILKDA
;
A
#
# COMPACT_ATOMS: atom_id res chain seq x y z
N MET A 1 -9.27 1.65 29.20
CA MET A 1 -9.27 2.95 28.51
C MET A 1 -10.67 3.17 27.97
N ASP A 2 -11.16 4.38 28.11
CA ASP A 2 -12.42 4.79 27.52
C ASP A 2 -12.24 4.97 26.01
N SER A 3 -13.33 5.00 25.26
CA SER A 3 -13.28 5.27 23.82
C SER A 3 -12.99 6.76 23.60
N GLU A 4 -12.18 7.05 22.56
CA GLU A 4 -11.84 8.43 22.19
C GLU A 4 -11.79 8.62 20.67
N PHE A 5 -12.20 9.80 20.22
CA PHE A 5 -11.98 10.20 18.83
C PHE A 5 -10.58 10.80 18.69
N ARG A 6 -9.84 10.33 17.69
CA ARG A 6 -8.54 10.89 17.29
C ARG A 6 -8.65 11.45 15.89
N GLN A 7 -8.14 12.66 15.70
CA GLN A 7 -8.13 13.30 14.39
C GLN A 7 -6.81 13.05 13.69
N ASP A 8 -6.86 12.55 12.45
CA ASP A 8 -5.65 12.37 11.61
C ASP A 8 -5.07 13.74 11.24
N LEU A 9 -3.79 13.91 11.45
CA LEU A 9 -3.10 15.18 11.22
C LEU A 9 -2.95 15.51 9.75
N VAL A 10 -3.02 14.49 8.88
CA VAL A 10 -2.85 14.63 7.42
C VAL A 10 -4.17 14.93 6.74
N SER A 11 -5.17 14.06 6.94
CA SER A 11 -6.48 14.18 6.27
C SER A 11 -7.49 15.01 7.05
N GLY A 12 -7.33 15.12 8.37
CA GLY A 12 -8.33 15.73 9.25
C GLY A 12 -9.49 14.79 9.60
N ASP A 13 -9.46 13.53 9.13
CA ASP A 13 -10.49 12.53 9.40
C ASP A 13 -10.50 12.11 10.88
N TRP A 14 -11.68 11.79 11.39
CA TRP A 14 -11.85 11.31 12.75
C TRP A 14 -11.93 9.79 12.77
N ILE A 15 -11.14 9.18 13.66
CA ILE A 15 -11.14 7.74 13.93
C ILE A 15 -11.56 7.53 15.38
N LEU A 16 -12.45 6.56 15.62
CA LEU A 16 -12.88 6.16 16.95
C LEU A 16 -12.04 5.00 17.47
N ILE A 17 -11.16 5.27 18.42
CA ILE A 17 -10.44 4.22 19.15
C ILE A 17 -11.34 3.73 20.28
N ALA A 18 -11.73 2.43 20.23
CA ALA A 18 -12.71 1.85 21.14
C ALA A 18 -12.21 0.55 21.79
N PRO A 19 -11.22 0.59 22.72
CA PRO A 19 -10.54 -0.60 23.26
C PRO A 19 -11.45 -1.59 23.98
N ALA A 20 -12.57 -1.13 24.55
CA ALA A 20 -13.55 -2.01 25.17
C ALA A 20 -14.17 -3.04 24.19
N ARG A 21 -14.20 -2.73 22.88
CA ARG A 21 -14.69 -3.62 21.83
C ARG A 21 -13.75 -4.82 21.56
N SER A 22 -12.46 -4.73 21.93
CA SER A 22 -11.51 -5.84 21.80
C SER A 22 -11.87 -7.07 22.65
N LYS A 23 -12.80 -6.92 23.61
CA LYS A 23 -13.33 -8.01 24.45
C LYS A 23 -14.44 -8.81 23.77
N ARG A 24 -14.88 -8.44 22.56
CA ARG A 24 -15.89 -9.21 21.82
C ARG A 24 -15.33 -10.59 21.48
N PRO A 25 -16.12 -11.66 21.63
CA PRO A 25 -15.74 -12.97 21.13
C PRO A 25 -15.38 -12.82 19.66
N ASP A 26 -14.31 -13.48 19.22
CA ASP A 26 -13.93 -13.58 17.81
C ASP A 26 -13.19 -12.40 17.17
N GLN A 27 -12.83 -11.36 17.93
CA GLN A 27 -12.25 -10.14 17.35
C GLN A 27 -10.81 -10.29 16.83
N PHE A 28 -10.06 -11.28 17.31
CA PHE A 28 -8.72 -11.63 16.86
C PHE A 28 -8.56 -13.15 16.89
N LYS A 29 -9.53 -13.86 16.23
CA LYS A 29 -9.57 -15.32 16.23
C LYS A 29 -8.41 -15.95 15.51
N GLU A 30 -7.98 -17.03 16.16
CA GLU A 30 -7.13 -18.12 15.74
C GLU A 30 -6.24 -17.94 14.51
N LYS A 31 -4.93 -18.07 14.77
CA LYS A 31 -3.89 -18.26 13.77
C LYS A 31 -4.25 -19.45 12.85
N ARG A 32 -4.99 -19.20 11.78
CA ARG A 32 -5.25 -20.20 10.76
C ARG A 32 -4.12 -20.17 9.75
N ALA A 33 -3.44 -21.30 9.59
CA ALA A 33 -2.56 -21.48 8.45
C ALA A 33 -3.42 -21.42 7.16
N ARG A 34 -2.98 -20.61 6.19
CA ARG A 34 -3.62 -20.53 4.88
C ARG A 34 -3.50 -21.85 4.15
N GLU A 35 -4.59 -22.34 3.59
CA GLU A 35 -4.56 -23.49 2.71
C GLU A 35 -3.77 -23.16 1.43
N LYS A 36 -2.79 -23.98 1.11
CA LYS A 36 -1.96 -23.81 -0.08
C LYS A 36 -2.72 -24.24 -1.33
N ALA A 37 -2.78 -23.36 -2.32
CA ALA A 37 -3.29 -23.75 -3.62
C ALA A 37 -2.19 -24.45 -4.45
N PRO A 38 -2.54 -25.45 -5.26
CA PRO A 38 -1.56 -26.18 -6.07
C PRO A 38 -0.98 -25.29 -7.18
N LYS A 39 0.31 -25.46 -7.45
CA LYS A 39 1.00 -24.82 -8.60
C LYS A 39 0.37 -25.18 -9.94
N LYS A 40 -0.07 -26.43 -10.07
CA LYS A 40 -0.72 -26.94 -11.27
C LYS A 40 -2.05 -26.25 -11.49
N GLY A 41 -2.19 -25.56 -12.62
CA GLY A 41 -3.39 -24.80 -12.96
C GLY A 41 -3.38 -23.35 -12.49
N CYS A 42 -2.37 -22.91 -11.77
CA CYS A 42 -2.23 -21.50 -11.43
C CYS A 42 -2.00 -20.64 -12.69
N PRO A 43 -2.84 -19.62 -12.92
CA PRO A 43 -2.72 -18.80 -14.14
C PRO A 43 -1.43 -17.97 -14.17
N LEU A 44 -0.78 -17.71 -13.03
CA LEU A 44 0.44 -16.92 -12.95
C LEU A 44 1.72 -17.73 -13.21
N GLU A 45 1.67 -19.05 -13.11
CA GLU A 45 2.80 -19.93 -13.47
C GLU A 45 3.11 -19.88 -14.97
N VAL A 46 2.07 -19.75 -15.78
CA VAL A 46 2.14 -19.66 -17.27
C VAL A 46 1.87 -18.26 -17.77
N ALA A 47 2.10 -17.25 -16.93
CA ALA A 47 1.83 -15.87 -17.26
C ALA A 47 2.59 -15.40 -18.51
N GLY A 48 1.89 -14.69 -19.40
CA GLY A 48 2.38 -14.28 -20.71
C GLY A 48 2.21 -15.32 -21.82
N GLU A 49 1.65 -16.50 -21.49
CA GLU A 49 1.32 -17.58 -22.41
C GLU A 49 -0.16 -17.92 -22.30
N ASN A 50 -0.73 -18.49 -23.36
CA ASN A 50 -2.12 -18.99 -23.37
C ASN A 50 -3.19 -17.98 -22.87
N GLY A 51 -2.99 -16.69 -23.11
CA GLY A 51 -3.96 -15.65 -22.81
C GLY A 51 -4.03 -15.22 -21.33
N ASN A 52 -3.06 -15.57 -20.50
CA ASN A 52 -2.99 -15.16 -19.09
C ASN A 52 -2.30 -13.80 -18.87
N GLY A 53 -2.51 -12.86 -19.78
CA GLY A 53 -1.87 -11.57 -19.83
C GLY A 53 -0.65 -11.55 -20.75
N ARG A 54 -0.33 -10.39 -21.35
CA ARG A 54 0.84 -10.22 -22.20
C ARG A 54 2.06 -9.96 -21.33
N LEU A 55 3.14 -10.73 -21.57
CA LEU A 55 4.43 -10.48 -20.94
C LEU A 55 4.98 -9.11 -21.37
N ILE A 56 5.33 -8.27 -20.40
CA ILE A 56 5.97 -6.97 -20.60
C ILE A 56 7.48 -7.15 -20.50
N PHE A 57 7.96 -7.68 -19.39
CA PHE A 57 9.35 -8.12 -19.23
C PHE A 57 9.47 -9.21 -18.16
N SER A 58 10.62 -9.86 -18.10
CA SER A 58 11.01 -10.78 -17.02
C SER A 58 12.47 -10.57 -16.64
N TRP A 59 12.79 -10.85 -15.40
CA TRP A 59 14.12 -10.71 -14.83
C TRP A 59 14.60 -12.03 -14.21
N PRO A 60 15.86 -12.47 -14.39
CA PRO A 60 16.84 -11.87 -15.32
C PRO A 60 16.56 -12.20 -16.78
N THR A 61 15.88 -13.31 -17.11
CA THR A 61 15.54 -13.71 -18.46
C THR A 61 14.15 -14.35 -18.55
N LYS A 62 13.64 -14.54 -19.77
CA LYS A 62 12.35 -15.20 -19.97
C LYS A 62 12.34 -16.67 -19.52
N LYS A 63 13.46 -17.39 -19.65
CA LYS A 63 13.57 -18.82 -19.26
C LYS A 63 13.83 -19.00 -17.77
N ASN A 64 14.77 -18.23 -17.21
CA ASN A 64 15.17 -18.26 -15.81
C ASN A 64 14.71 -16.98 -15.15
N TRP A 65 13.40 -16.88 -14.92
CA TRP A 65 12.85 -15.68 -14.34
C TRP A 65 12.73 -15.80 -12.80
N ARG A 66 13.00 -14.70 -12.12
CA ARG A 66 12.71 -14.50 -10.69
C ARG A 66 11.49 -13.59 -10.51
N LEU A 67 11.27 -12.72 -11.49
CA LEU A 67 10.16 -11.79 -11.53
C LEU A 67 9.66 -11.61 -12.97
N ARG A 68 8.35 -11.48 -13.11
CA ARG A 68 7.69 -11.10 -14.38
C ARG A 68 6.78 -9.92 -14.19
N VAL A 69 6.69 -9.06 -15.19
CA VAL A 69 5.63 -8.05 -15.30
C VAL A 69 4.78 -8.39 -16.50
N ILE A 70 3.48 -8.47 -16.27
CA ILE A 70 2.46 -8.85 -17.27
C ILE A 70 1.29 -7.88 -17.24
N THR A 71 0.56 -7.76 -18.33
CA THR A 71 -0.74 -7.08 -18.30
C THR A 71 -1.75 -7.93 -17.53
N ASN A 72 -2.67 -7.30 -16.81
CA ASN A 72 -3.78 -8.03 -16.21
C ASN A 72 -4.69 -8.60 -17.33
N LYS A 73 -5.13 -9.86 -17.19
CA LYS A 73 -6.05 -10.51 -18.14
C LYS A 73 -7.43 -9.87 -18.13
N TYR A 74 -7.87 -9.40 -16.96
CA TYR A 74 -9.16 -8.74 -16.73
C TYR A 74 -8.92 -7.32 -16.22
N PRO A 75 -8.41 -6.41 -17.07
CA PRO A 75 -7.98 -5.11 -16.60
C PRO A 75 -9.18 -4.23 -16.27
N VAL A 76 -9.10 -3.47 -15.17
CA VAL A 76 -10.11 -2.47 -14.80
C VAL A 76 -10.04 -1.24 -15.72
N ILE A 77 -8.91 -1.05 -16.39
CA ILE A 77 -8.63 0.08 -17.28
C ILE A 77 -7.66 -0.37 -18.38
N THR A 78 -7.82 0.17 -19.59
CA THR A 78 -7.02 -0.24 -20.75
C THR A 78 -6.32 0.94 -21.42
N PRO A 79 -5.12 0.73 -22.01
CA PRO A 79 -4.40 1.80 -22.70
C PRO A 79 -5.07 2.18 -24.02
N ARG A 80 -5.01 3.47 -24.35
CA ARG A 80 -5.37 4.00 -25.66
C ARG A 80 -4.30 4.97 -26.16
N LYS A 81 -4.20 5.12 -27.49
CA LYS A 81 -3.30 6.10 -28.10
C LYS A 81 -3.83 7.53 -28.04
N THR A 82 -5.15 7.68 -27.94
CA THR A 82 -5.82 8.97 -27.88
C THR A 82 -5.91 9.47 -26.44
N LYS A 83 -6.00 10.79 -26.27
CA LYS A 83 -6.23 11.39 -24.95
C LYS A 83 -7.60 10.97 -24.42
N ALA A 84 -7.65 10.67 -23.10
CA ALA A 84 -8.91 10.41 -22.41
C ALA A 84 -9.87 11.60 -22.58
N LEU A 85 -11.06 11.31 -23.06
CA LEU A 85 -12.09 12.35 -23.28
C LEU A 85 -12.85 12.60 -21.99
N ILE A 86 -13.00 13.87 -21.66
CA ILE A 86 -13.90 14.35 -20.61
C ILE A 86 -15.21 14.77 -21.27
N LYS A 87 -16.30 14.13 -20.89
CA LYS A 87 -17.64 14.40 -21.43
C LYS A 87 -18.57 14.88 -20.32
N LYS A 88 -19.34 15.91 -20.59
CA LYS A 88 -20.45 16.33 -19.72
C LYS A 88 -21.77 15.69 -20.21
N LYS A 89 -22.50 15.05 -19.31
CA LYS A 89 -23.86 14.56 -19.52
C LYS A 89 -24.79 15.30 -18.56
N GLY A 90 -25.27 16.45 -18.97
CA GLY A 90 -25.92 17.39 -18.05
C GLY A 90 -24.96 17.86 -16.96
N PRO A 91 -25.33 17.75 -15.67
CA PRO A 91 -24.43 18.10 -14.56
C PRO A 91 -23.34 17.06 -14.28
N ILE A 92 -23.41 15.88 -14.92
CA ILE A 92 -22.52 14.75 -14.64
C ILE A 92 -21.25 14.86 -15.51
N CYS A 93 -20.07 14.73 -14.87
CA CYS A 93 -18.79 14.62 -15.55
C CYS A 93 -18.42 13.13 -15.72
N VAL A 94 -18.00 12.74 -16.91
CA VAL A 94 -17.54 11.38 -17.25
C VAL A 94 -16.16 11.47 -17.87
N ILE A 95 -15.21 10.72 -17.33
CA ILE A 95 -13.86 10.57 -17.89
C ILE A 95 -13.76 9.15 -18.46
N GLU A 96 -13.23 9.02 -19.67
CA GLU A 96 -12.98 7.68 -20.23
C GLU A 96 -11.92 6.94 -19.42
N GLY A 97 -12.16 5.65 -19.13
CA GLY A 97 -11.25 4.79 -18.40
C GLY A 97 -10.04 4.39 -19.27
N VAL A 98 -9.12 5.30 -19.49
CA VAL A 98 -7.87 5.10 -20.24
C VAL A 98 -6.71 5.03 -19.27
N GLY A 99 -5.93 3.93 -19.33
CA GLY A 99 -4.80 3.73 -18.43
C GLY A 99 -4.19 2.34 -18.55
N TYR A 100 -3.52 1.88 -17.51
CA TYR A 100 -2.82 0.60 -17.51
C TYR A 100 -3.16 -0.20 -16.27
N HIS A 101 -3.33 -1.52 -16.42
CA HIS A 101 -3.43 -2.46 -15.32
C HIS A 101 -2.45 -3.59 -15.56
N GLU A 102 -1.40 -3.63 -14.76
CA GLU A 102 -0.31 -4.61 -14.85
C GLU A 102 -0.15 -5.35 -13.53
N MET A 103 0.48 -6.51 -13.60
CA MET A 103 0.83 -7.32 -12.43
C MET A 103 2.32 -7.62 -12.43
N VAL A 104 2.91 -7.53 -11.25
CA VAL A 104 4.26 -8.04 -10.94
C VAL A 104 4.08 -9.38 -10.26
N VAL A 105 4.72 -10.41 -10.79
CA VAL A 105 4.62 -11.80 -10.29
C VAL A 105 6.01 -12.29 -9.95
N THR A 106 6.19 -12.79 -8.73
CA THR A 106 7.43 -13.44 -8.27
C THR A 106 7.43 -14.93 -8.62
N PHE A 107 8.61 -15.53 -8.78
CA PHE A 107 8.74 -16.92 -9.19
C PHE A 107 8.23 -17.91 -8.14
N ASP A 108 8.46 -17.62 -6.87
CA ASP A 108 8.05 -18.51 -5.79
C ASP A 108 6.54 -18.43 -5.58
N HIS A 109 5.87 -19.55 -5.81
CA HIS A 109 4.43 -19.69 -5.72
C HIS A 109 3.89 -19.57 -4.28
N ASP A 110 4.70 -19.94 -3.31
CA ASP A 110 4.31 -20.05 -1.91
C ASP A 110 4.88 -18.90 -1.05
N ALA A 111 5.90 -18.21 -1.54
CA ALA A 111 6.57 -17.16 -0.79
C ALA A 111 5.86 -15.81 -0.94
N ASN A 112 5.00 -15.47 0.02
CA ASN A 112 4.49 -14.11 0.15
C ASN A 112 5.62 -13.11 0.50
N PHE A 113 5.36 -11.82 0.34
CA PHE A 113 6.35 -10.73 0.46
C PHE A 113 7.31 -10.85 1.66
N PRO A 114 6.86 -11.12 2.91
CA PRO A 114 7.74 -11.29 4.06
C PRO A 114 8.69 -12.49 3.94
N LYS A 115 8.34 -13.49 3.12
CA LYS A 115 9.12 -14.75 2.92
C LYS A 115 10.00 -14.74 1.67
N LEU A 116 9.89 -13.71 0.83
CA LEU A 116 10.76 -13.56 -0.32
C LEU A 116 12.23 -13.42 0.09
N ASP A 117 13.13 -13.91 -0.75
CA ASP A 117 14.53 -13.51 -0.70
C ASP A 117 14.62 -11.97 -0.76
N PRO A 118 15.45 -11.31 0.06
CA PRO A 118 15.56 -9.84 0.08
C PRO A 118 15.84 -9.22 -1.28
N ALA A 119 16.59 -9.92 -2.15
CA ALA A 119 16.85 -9.43 -3.49
C ALA A 119 15.60 -9.52 -4.39
N ASP A 120 14.73 -10.53 -4.22
CA ASP A 120 13.47 -10.63 -4.94
C ASP A 120 12.44 -9.60 -4.45
N ALA A 121 12.40 -9.35 -3.16
CA ALA A 121 11.57 -8.29 -2.59
C ALA A 121 11.98 -6.91 -3.14
N LEU A 122 13.28 -6.65 -3.23
CA LEU A 122 13.79 -5.42 -3.84
C LEU A 122 13.44 -5.34 -5.33
N LEU A 123 13.53 -6.46 -6.07
CA LEU A 123 13.15 -6.51 -7.50
C LEU A 123 11.68 -6.13 -7.72
N VAL A 124 10.76 -6.48 -6.81
CA VAL A 124 9.35 -6.05 -6.89
C VAL A 124 9.26 -4.52 -6.89
N PHE A 125 9.96 -3.85 -5.98
CA PHE A 125 9.95 -2.39 -5.87
C PHE A 125 10.69 -1.71 -7.03
N GLN A 126 11.77 -2.29 -7.51
CA GLN A 126 12.45 -1.81 -8.73
C GLN A 126 11.55 -1.95 -9.97
N ALA A 127 10.77 -3.02 -10.06
CA ALA A 127 9.77 -3.18 -11.12
C ALA A 127 8.69 -2.09 -11.00
N PHE A 128 8.21 -1.77 -9.80
CA PHE A 128 7.29 -0.66 -9.54
C PHE A 128 7.86 0.67 -10.02
N GLN A 129 9.09 1.03 -9.64
CA GLN A 129 9.74 2.26 -10.09
C GLN A 129 9.86 2.31 -11.62
N SER A 130 10.32 1.22 -12.24
CA SER A 130 10.47 1.14 -13.69
C SER A 130 9.12 1.36 -14.42
N ARG A 131 8.03 0.77 -13.89
CA ARG A 131 6.71 0.97 -14.49
C ARG A 131 6.15 2.36 -14.23
N TYR A 132 6.36 2.89 -13.03
CA TYR A 132 5.97 4.26 -12.70
C TYR A 132 6.63 5.26 -13.64
N GLN A 133 7.96 5.18 -13.83
CA GLN A 133 8.72 6.02 -14.76
C GLN A 133 8.21 5.88 -16.20
N LYS A 134 7.84 4.66 -16.62
CA LYS A 134 7.24 4.44 -17.94
C LYS A 134 5.90 5.16 -18.09
N PHE A 135 5.03 5.10 -17.07
CA PHE A 135 3.71 5.72 -17.13
C PHE A 135 3.77 7.24 -16.96
N SER A 136 4.77 7.79 -16.28
CA SER A 136 4.95 9.23 -16.11
C SER A 136 5.19 9.97 -17.44
N SER A 137 5.58 9.26 -18.49
CA SER A 137 5.70 9.81 -19.84
C SER A 137 4.37 9.84 -20.63
N ASP A 138 3.31 9.18 -20.13
CA ASP A 138 1.99 9.17 -20.78
C ASP A 138 1.13 10.33 -20.26
N LYS A 139 0.77 11.22 -21.19
CA LYS A 139 -0.04 12.43 -20.89
C LYS A 139 -1.45 12.14 -20.36
N ASN A 140 -1.92 10.90 -20.49
CA ASN A 140 -3.20 10.48 -19.94
C ASN A 140 -3.11 10.11 -18.47
N ILE A 141 -1.94 9.84 -17.92
CA ILE A 141 -1.79 9.32 -16.57
C ILE A 141 -1.47 10.46 -15.60
N LEU A 142 -2.26 10.54 -14.54
CA LEU A 142 -2.06 11.47 -13.43
C LEU A 142 -1.59 10.78 -12.15
N TYR A 143 -1.97 9.51 -11.96
CA TYR A 143 -1.59 8.76 -10.77
C TYR A 143 -1.31 7.30 -11.10
N VAL A 144 -0.36 6.70 -10.37
CA VAL A 144 -0.05 5.27 -10.43
C VAL A 144 -0.24 4.68 -9.04
N SER A 145 -1.21 3.81 -8.89
CA SER A 145 -1.45 3.03 -7.67
C SER A 145 -0.63 1.75 -7.72
N LEU A 146 0.17 1.52 -6.67
CA LEU A 146 1.05 0.37 -6.49
C LEU A 146 0.59 -0.37 -5.23
N MET A 147 0.17 -1.63 -5.36
CA MET A 147 -0.44 -2.34 -4.24
C MET A 147 -0.16 -3.84 -4.26
N HIS A 148 -0.30 -4.44 -3.09
CA HIS A 148 -0.35 -5.88 -2.87
C HIS A 148 -1.58 -6.26 -2.05
N ASN A 149 -2.28 -7.27 -2.49
CA ASN A 149 -3.38 -7.88 -1.76
C ASN A 149 -2.96 -9.30 -1.39
N TRP A 150 -2.94 -9.62 -0.10
CA TRP A 150 -2.67 -10.96 0.40
C TRP A 150 -3.90 -11.51 1.12
N GLY A 151 -4.44 -12.58 0.59
CA GLY A 151 -5.58 -13.29 1.14
C GLY A 151 -6.96 -12.83 0.66
N PRO A 152 -7.97 -13.69 0.83
CA PRO A 152 -9.32 -13.45 0.26
C PRO A 152 -10.00 -12.20 0.82
N THR A 153 -9.89 -11.92 2.12
CA THR A 153 -10.51 -10.74 2.73
C THR A 153 -9.81 -9.43 2.35
N ALA A 154 -8.56 -9.54 1.88
CA ALA A 154 -7.83 -8.43 1.27
C ALA A 154 -8.10 -8.28 -0.24
N GLY A 155 -8.96 -9.11 -0.82
CA GLY A 155 -9.33 -9.06 -2.24
C GLY A 155 -8.40 -9.83 -3.18
N ALA A 156 -7.52 -10.69 -2.67
CA ALA A 156 -6.71 -11.57 -3.51
C ALA A 156 -7.53 -12.78 -4.00
N SER A 157 -7.75 -12.88 -5.30
CA SER A 157 -8.47 -14.01 -5.92
C SER A 157 -7.55 -15.18 -6.33
N ILE A 158 -6.24 -14.97 -6.32
CA ILE A 158 -5.21 -15.96 -6.70
C ILE A 158 -4.25 -16.09 -5.52
N TYR A 159 -3.95 -17.35 -5.14
CA TYR A 159 -3.03 -17.67 -4.03
C TYR A 159 -1.59 -17.24 -4.31
N HIS A 160 -1.08 -17.49 -5.54
CA HIS A 160 0.27 -17.12 -5.94
C HIS A 160 0.49 -15.63 -5.71
N PRO A 161 1.49 -15.21 -4.90
CA PRO A 161 1.69 -13.81 -4.57
C PRO A 161 1.95 -12.96 -5.81
N HIS A 162 1.20 -11.90 -5.93
CA HIS A 162 1.33 -10.96 -7.04
C HIS A 162 1.04 -9.54 -6.57
N TYR A 163 1.60 -8.58 -7.29
CA TYR A 163 1.48 -7.17 -6.96
C TYR A 163 0.84 -6.46 -8.14
N GLN A 164 0.07 -5.43 -7.88
CA GLN A 164 -0.70 -4.76 -8.91
C GLN A 164 -0.22 -3.34 -9.13
N ILE A 165 -0.27 -2.91 -10.38
CA ILE A 165 0.03 -1.55 -10.83
C ILE A 165 -1.14 -1.08 -11.65
N VAL A 166 -1.82 -0.03 -11.18
CA VAL A 166 -2.95 0.59 -11.88
C VAL A 166 -2.65 2.07 -12.13
N ALA A 167 -2.45 2.43 -13.39
CA ALA A 167 -2.17 3.81 -13.79
C ALA A 167 -3.43 4.45 -14.38
N ILE A 168 -3.86 5.59 -13.83
CA ILE A 168 -5.18 6.18 -14.08
C ILE A 168 -5.09 7.67 -14.45
N PRO A 169 -6.13 8.20 -15.18
CA PRO A 169 -6.14 9.56 -15.69
C PRO A 169 -6.71 10.60 -14.69
N LEU A 170 -6.79 10.24 -13.41
CA LEU A 170 -7.28 11.12 -12.34
C LEU A 170 -6.48 10.90 -11.06
N ILE A 171 -6.49 11.87 -10.16
CA ILE A 171 -5.97 11.70 -8.81
C ILE A 171 -7.08 11.05 -7.98
N PRO A 172 -6.81 9.93 -7.25
CA PRO A 172 -7.81 9.31 -6.39
C PRO A 172 -8.26 10.26 -5.27
N PRO A 173 -9.55 10.23 -4.86
CA PRO A 173 -10.07 11.14 -3.84
C PRO A 173 -9.29 11.12 -2.52
N ASP A 174 -8.93 9.94 -2.00
CA ASP A 174 -8.17 9.82 -0.75
C ASP A 174 -6.75 10.41 -0.88
N VAL A 175 -6.12 10.24 -2.05
CA VAL A 175 -4.82 10.85 -2.34
C VAL A 175 -4.93 12.36 -2.43
N GLU A 176 -5.96 12.87 -3.11
CA GLU A 176 -6.23 14.31 -3.22
C GLU A 176 -6.48 14.92 -1.85
N HIS A 177 -7.27 14.26 -1.00
CA HIS A 177 -7.55 14.69 0.37
C HIS A 177 -6.27 14.74 1.23
N SER A 178 -5.44 13.69 1.16
CA SER A 178 -4.14 13.65 1.85
C SER A 178 -3.17 14.74 1.36
N LEU A 179 -3.13 15.00 0.05
CA LEU A 179 -2.31 16.05 -0.54
C LEU A 179 -2.76 17.45 -0.08
N GLU A 180 -4.06 17.69 -0.08
CA GLU A 180 -4.60 19.00 0.33
C GLU A 180 -4.34 19.26 1.82
N GLY A 181 -4.60 18.29 2.71
CA GLY A 181 -4.31 18.44 4.12
C GLY A 181 -2.81 18.61 4.40
N SER A 182 -1.96 17.86 3.70
CA SER A 182 -0.49 18.03 3.77
C SER A 182 -0.07 19.43 3.33
N LYS A 183 -0.69 19.97 2.28
CA LYS A 183 -0.42 21.32 1.77
C LYS A 183 -0.85 22.38 2.77
N GLN A 184 -2.05 22.27 3.33
CA GLN A 184 -2.56 23.21 4.34
C GLN A 184 -1.67 23.24 5.58
N TYR A 185 -1.23 22.07 6.05
CA TYR A 185 -0.28 21.97 7.16
C TYR A 185 1.06 22.64 6.82
N PHE A 186 1.59 22.40 5.62
CA PHE A 186 2.85 22.99 5.17
C PHE A 186 2.74 24.52 5.03
N GLU A 187 1.64 25.04 4.51
CA GLU A 187 1.39 26.49 4.39
C GLU A 187 1.35 27.17 5.76
N ALA A 188 0.76 26.51 6.76
CA ALA A 188 0.65 27.02 8.13
C ALA A 188 1.96 26.91 8.92
N THR A 189 2.72 25.83 8.76
CA THR A 189 3.86 25.50 9.65
C THR A 189 5.22 25.56 8.96
N LYS A 190 5.27 25.57 7.64
CA LYS A 190 6.47 25.41 6.80
C LYS A 190 7.18 24.07 6.99
N LYS A 191 6.46 23.06 7.50
CA LYS A 191 6.97 21.70 7.72
C LYS A 191 6.09 20.68 7.02
N CYS A 192 6.70 19.60 6.54
CA CYS A 192 5.95 18.44 6.07
C CYS A 192 5.24 17.76 7.26
N VAL A 193 3.95 17.49 7.12
CA VAL A 193 3.14 16.84 8.16
C VAL A 193 3.64 15.44 8.49
N HIS A 194 4.06 14.68 7.49
CA HIS A 194 4.60 13.31 7.69
C HIS A 194 5.94 13.33 8.41
N CYS A 195 6.84 14.29 8.10
CA CYS A 195 8.07 14.48 8.86
C CYS A 195 7.77 14.82 10.32
N THR A 196 6.75 15.66 10.57
CA THR A 196 6.31 15.97 11.93
C THR A 196 5.78 14.73 12.65
N GLN A 197 5.02 13.86 11.98
CA GLN A 197 4.58 12.58 12.56
C GLN A 197 5.78 11.69 12.94
N ILE A 198 6.77 11.56 12.05
CA ILE A 198 7.99 10.78 12.33
C ILE A 198 8.74 11.35 13.54
N GLU A 199 8.88 12.68 13.65
CA GLU A 199 9.51 13.32 14.80
C GLU A 199 8.77 13.06 16.11
N LEU A 200 7.43 13.12 16.09
CA LEU A 200 6.58 12.81 17.24
C LEU A 200 6.74 11.34 17.69
N GLU A 201 6.71 10.39 16.75
CA GLU A 201 6.89 8.97 17.08
C GLU A 201 8.28 8.69 17.63
N LYS A 202 9.33 9.31 17.07
CA LYS A 202 10.71 9.23 17.59
C LYS A 202 10.83 9.81 19.00
N LYS A 203 10.14 10.90 19.31
CA LYS A 203 10.12 11.51 20.65
C LYS A 203 9.39 10.61 21.65
N GLN A 204 8.24 10.04 21.28
CA GLN A 204 7.44 9.19 22.15
C GLN A 204 8.00 7.77 22.32
N LYS A 205 8.62 7.21 21.29
CA LYS A 205 9.23 5.86 21.23
C LYS A 205 8.29 4.68 21.54
N LYS A 206 6.99 4.94 21.64
CA LYS A 206 6.00 3.92 22.03
C LYS A 206 5.64 3.00 20.86
N ARG A 207 5.38 3.57 19.68
CA ARG A 207 4.77 2.90 18.54
C ARG A 207 5.72 2.52 17.42
N ILE A 208 7.03 2.86 17.54
CA ILE A 208 8.05 2.44 16.57
C ILE A 208 8.24 0.93 16.66
N ILE A 209 8.05 0.23 15.56
CA ILE A 209 8.19 -1.22 15.43
C ILE A 209 9.58 -1.62 14.96
N PHE A 210 10.12 -0.84 14.01
CA PHE A 210 11.43 -1.07 13.42
C PHE A 210 12.01 0.26 12.90
N GLU A 211 13.31 0.37 12.96
CA GLU A 211 14.05 1.49 12.39
C GLU A 211 15.43 1.00 11.94
N ASN A 212 15.81 1.33 10.69
CA ASN A 212 17.16 1.14 10.19
C ASN A 212 17.75 2.48 9.74
N LYS A 213 18.81 2.48 8.93
CA LYS A 213 19.49 3.70 8.51
C LYS A 213 18.59 4.66 7.75
N HIS A 214 17.80 4.15 6.78
CA HIS A 214 17.01 4.97 5.85
C HIS A 214 15.49 4.81 5.99
N ALA A 215 14.99 3.93 6.87
CA ALA A 215 13.57 3.71 7.04
C ALA A 215 13.14 3.67 8.51
N ILE A 216 11.87 4.00 8.75
CA ILE A 216 11.20 3.88 10.05
C ILE A 216 9.79 3.30 9.87
N VAL A 217 9.39 2.43 10.79
CA VAL A 217 8.08 1.79 10.84
C VAL A 217 7.43 2.03 12.18
N PHE A 218 6.17 2.41 12.16
CA PHE A 218 5.38 2.56 13.40
C PHE A 218 3.90 2.26 13.17
N CYS A 219 3.19 1.93 14.25
CA CYS A 219 1.74 1.98 14.31
C CYS A 219 1.33 3.46 14.44
N PRO A 220 0.58 4.06 13.50
CA PRO A 220 0.21 5.47 13.62
C PRO A 220 -0.69 5.69 14.84
N PHE A 221 -0.54 6.83 15.53
CA PHE A 221 -1.39 7.19 16.68
C PHE A 221 -2.87 7.22 16.32
N VAL A 222 -3.17 7.61 15.09
CA VAL A 222 -4.51 7.57 14.50
C VAL A 222 -4.53 6.44 13.48
N SER A 223 -4.70 5.19 13.97
CA SER A 223 -4.82 4.00 13.12
C SER A 223 -6.28 3.74 12.79
N ARG A 224 -6.60 3.57 11.51
CA ARG A 224 -7.96 3.21 11.05
C ARG A 224 -8.31 1.76 11.40
N GLU A 225 -7.31 0.87 11.31
CA GLU A 225 -7.46 -0.57 11.51
C GLU A 225 -6.52 -1.09 12.61
N PRO A 226 -6.88 -2.18 13.30
CA PRO A 226 -5.96 -2.84 14.22
C PRO A 226 -4.67 -3.25 13.51
N PHE A 227 -3.53 -3.01 14.16
CA PHE A 227 -2.20 -3.33 13.64
C PHE A 227 -1.82 -2.63 12.33
N GLU A 228 -2.49 -1.54 11.97
CA GLU A 228 -2.05 -0.68 10.85
C GLU A 228 -0.60 -0.27 11.04
N LEU A 229 0.19 -0.33 9.96
CA LEU A 229 1.59 0.09 9.94
C LEU A 229 1.82 1.12 8.86
N ARG A 230 2.65 2.11 9.18
CA ARG A 230 3.18 3.04 8.20
C ARG A 230 4.70 2.92 8.14
N ILE A 231 5.23 2.80 6.93
CA ILE A 231 6.66 2.71 6.64
C ILE A 231 7.06 3.96 5.86
N PHE A 232 7.98 4.73 6.42
CA PHE A 232 8.50 5.94 5.79
C PHE A 232 9.99 5.79 5.48
N PRO A 233 10.47 6.28 4.31
CA PRO A 233 11.86 6.67 4.22
C PRO A 233 12.12 7.81 5.21
N LYS A 234 13.32 7.87 5.80
CA LYS A 234 13.68 8.95 6.73
C LYS A 234 13.99 10.26 6.01
N ASP A 235 14.53 10.16 4.79
CA ASP A 235 14.77 11.29 3.93
C ASP A 235 13.47 11.76 3.30
N HIS A 236 13.19 13.05 3.37
CA HIS A 236 11.99 13.63 2.80
C HIS A 236 12.03 13.59 1.28
N ILE A 237 11.21 12.72 0.70
CA ILE A 237 11.04 12.56 -0.76
C ILE A 237 9.56 12.46 -1.07
N SER A 238 9.06 13.31 -1.98
CA SER A 238 7.63 13.34 -2.34
C SER A 238 7.24 12.21 -3.29
N PHE A 239 8.19 11.74 -4.11
CA PHE A 239 7.96 10.81 -5.22
C PHE A 239 8.68 9.49 -4.98
N PHE A 240 7.92 8.40 -4.93
CA PHE A 240 8.45 7.05 -4.77
C PHE A 240 9.48 6.68 -5.86
N GLU A 241 9.22 7.05 -7.10
CA GLU A 241 10.09 6.75 -8.23
C GLU A 241 11.45 7.43 -8.18
N ASN A 242 11.64 8.42 -7.30
CA ASN A 242 12.90 9.12 -7.09
C ASN A 242 13.71 8.55 -5.90
N ALA A 243 13.20 7.56 -5.20
CA ALA A 243 13.95 6.90 -4.13
C ALA A 243 15.18 6.19 -4.72
N ASP A 244 16.36 6.47 -4.16
CA ASP A 244 17.58 5.79 -4.56
C ASP A 244 17.59 4.32 -4.10
N GLU A 245 18.50 3.52 -4.67
CA GLU A 245 18.54 2.08 -4.41
C GLU A 245 18.82 1.76 -2.93
N LYS A 246 19.62 2.58 -2.23
CA LYS A 246 19.97 2.35 -0.82
C LYS A 246 18.76 2.58 0.08
N SER A 247 18.11 3.73 -0.10
CA SER A 247 16.88 4.07 0.61
C SER A 247 15.79 3.04 0.32
N LEU A 248 15.61 2.66 -0.94
CA LEU A 248 14.63 1.66 -1.35
C LEU A 248 14.87 0.30 -0.71
N ARG A 249 16.13 -0.17 -0.66
CA ARG A 249 16.52 -1.43 -0.02
C ARG A 249 16.15 -1.43 1.47
N ASP A 250 16.47 -0.36 2.17
CA ASP A 250 16.20 -0.22 3.60
C ASP A 250 14.68 -0.14 3.89
N VAL A 251 13.90 0.51 3.02
CA VAL A 251 12.43 0.53 3.12
C VAL A 251 11.84 -0.86 2.86
N VAL A 252 12.35 -1.59 1.86
CA VAL A 252 11.91 -2.97 1.54
C VAL A 252 12.23 -3.91 2.70
N GLU A 253 13.42 -3.83 3.29
CA GLU A 253 13.79 -4.58 4.50
C GLU A 253 12.84 -4.27 5.65
N ALA A 254 12.58 -2.99 5.90
CA ALA A 254 11.68 -2.54 6.95
C ALA A 254 10.25 -3.08 6.75
N LEU A 255 9.74 -3.09 5.52
CA LEU A 255 8.45 -3.70 5.19
C LEU A 255 8.44 -5.21 5.43
N GLN A 256 9.48 -5.94 4.96
CA GLN A 256 9.57 -7.40 5.16
C GLN A 256 9.60 -7.77 6.65
N LEU A 257 10.42 -7.08 7.45
CA LEU A 257 10.53 -7.34 8.89
C LEU A 257 9.22 -7.02 9.62
N SER A 258 8.56 -5.94 9.25
CA SER A 258 7.27 -5.56 9.83
C SER A 258 6.16 -6.56 9.52
N LEU A 259 6.13 -7.07 8.29
CA LEU A 259 5.19 -8.13 7.90
C LEU A 259 5.50 -9.46 8.58
N LYS A 260 6.78 -9.81 8.83
CA LYS A 260 7.15 -10.98 9.63
C LYS A 260 6.65 -10.86 11.07
N LYS A 261 6.78 -9.69 11.69
CA LYS A 261 6.23 -9.43 13.02
C LYS A 261 4.70 -9.52 13.03
N LEU A 262 4.04 -9.03 11.98
CA LEU A 262 2.60 -9.16 11.81
C LEU A 262 2.17 -10.64 11.70
N GLU A 263 2.91 -11.45 10.93
CA GLU A 263 2.71 -12.91 10.86
C GLU A 263 2.97 -13.59 12.21
N GLY A 264 4.00 -13.19 12.95
CA GLY A 264 4.30 -13.68 14.29
C GLY A 264 3.16 -13.41 15.28
N ALA A 265 2.59 -12.21 15.24
CA ALA A 265 1.49 -11.80 16.12
C ALA A 265 0.15 -12.44 15.75
N LEU A 266 -0.19 -12.51 14.46
CA LEU A 266 -1.54 -12.85 13.98
C LEU A 266 -1.62 -14.20 13.24
N GLY A 267 -0.50 -14.85 12.96
CA GLY A 267 -0.41 -16.03 12.12
C GLY A 267 -0.19 -15.64 10.65
N ASP A 268 -1.04 -16.06 9.74
CA ASP A 268 -1.01 -15.67 8.32
C ASP A 268 -2.21 -14.75 8.01
N PRO A 269 -2.18 -13.48 8.48
CA PRO A 269 -3.31 -12.57 8.31
C PRO A 269 -3.46 -12.15 6.86
N ASP A 270 -4.70 -11.92 6.45
CA ASP A 270 -4.96 -11.20 5.22
C ASP A 270 -4.60 -9.73 5.40
N TYR A 271 -3.94 -9.12 4.42
CA TYR A 271 -3.57 -7.71 4.46
C TYR A 271 -3.47 -7.09 3.06
N ASN A 272 -3.61 -5.78 3.03
CA ASN A 272 -3.22 -4.97 1.91
C ASN A 272 -1.98 -4.16 2.27
N PHE A 273 -1.06 -3.97 1.34
CA PHE A 273 -0.17 -2.82 1.39
C PHE A 273 -0.23 -2.02 0.10
N PHE A 274 -0.04 -0.73 0.20
CA PHE A 274 0.00 0.16 -0.95
C PHE A 274 0.96 1.32 -0.71
N ILE A 275 1.47 1.88 -1.81
CA ILE A 275 2.41 2.98 -1.78
C ILE A 275 1.65 4.27 -2.04
N HIS A 276 1.69 5.18 -1.08
CA HIS A 276 1.29 6.56 -1.26
C HIS A 276 2.47 7.37 -1.80
N THR A 277 2.29 7.97 -2.96
CA THR A 277 3.29 8.83 -3.60
C THR A 277 2.61 10.06 -4.19
N ALA A 278 3.33 11.15 -4.36
CA ALA A 278 2.80 12.30 -5.05
C ALA A 278 2.37 11.93 -6.49
N PRO A 279 1.32 12.57 -7.04
CA PRO A 279 0.89 12.37 -8.42
C PRO A 279 2.00 12.64 -9.42
N ILE A 280 1.86 12.09 -10.62
CA ILE A 280 2.84 12.31 -11.70
C ILE A 280 3.09 13.81 -11.88
N LYS A 281 4.36 14.18 -11.91
CA LYS A 281 4.81 15.57 -11.96
C LYS A 281 4.48 16.23 -13.29
N ASN A 282 3.36 16.94 -13.33
CA ASN A 282 2.96 17.79 -14.46
C ASN A 282 3.26 19.27 -14.16
N GLY A 283 4.52 19.59 -13.76
CA GLY A 283 4.91 20.93 -13.35
C GLY A 283 4.54 21.30 -11.90
N ASN A 284 3.74 20.49 -11.23
CA ASN A 284 3.37 20.71 -9.84
C ASN A 284 4.52 20.38 -8.88
N ARG A 285 4.59 21.13 -7.78
CA ARG A 285 5.53 20.89 -6.68
C ARG A 285 4.77 20.27 -5.52
N TYR A 286 5.29 19.15 -5.01
CA TYR A 286 4.72 18.43 -3.88
C TYR A 286 5.68 18.38 -2.70
N GLU A 287 6.41 19.46 -2.44
CA GLU A 287 7.37 19.59 -1.33
C GLU A 287 6.73 19.40 0.05
N HIS A 288 5.43 19.53 0.13
CA HIS A 288 4.63 19.28 1.33
C HIS A 288 4.28 17.81 1.54
N TYR A 289 4.52 16.92 0.54
CA TYR A 289 4.18 15.51 0.60
C TYR A 289 5.42 14.64 0.82
N HIS A 290 5.22 13.49 1.47
CA HIS A 290 6.27 12.51 1.73
C HIS A 290 5.73 11.12 1.40
N TRP A 291 6.33 10.42 0.43
CA TRP A 291 5.88 9.10 0.05
C TRP A 291 6.07 8.09 1.19
N HIS A 292 5.16 7.11 1.29
CA HIS A 292 5.19 6.09 2.32
C HIS A 292 4.42 4.85 1.89
N ILE A 293 4.57 3.79 2.67
CA ILE A 293 3.79 2.57 2.51
C ILE A 293 2.84 2.46 3.69
N GLU A 294 1.59 2.16 3.42
CA GLU A 294 0.62 1.73 4.43
C GLU A 294 0.39 0.23 4.32
N VAL A 295 0.34 -0.44 5.47
CA VAL A 295 -0.06 -1.85 5.61
C VAL A 295 -1.34 -1.90 6.43
N ILE A 296 -2.37 -2.48 5.85
CA ILE A 296 -3.71 -2.60 6.45
C ILE A 296 -4.04 -4.08 6.63
N PRO A 297 -3.87 -4.65 7.84
CA PRO A 297 -4.36 -6.00 8.14
C PRO A 297 -5.89 -6.03 8.13
N ARG A 298 -6.45 -7.07 7.52
CA ARG A 298 -7.90 -7.22 7.39
C ARG A 298 -8.46 -8.04 8.56
N THR A 299 -8.36 -7.46 9.76
CA THR A 299 -8.79 -8.10 11.02
C THR A 299 -10.20 -7.69 11.43
N THR A 300 -10.76 -6.66 10.82
CA THR A 300 -12.11 -6.16 11.05
C THR A 300 -12.88 -6.05 9.74
N ILE A 301 -14.19 -5.91 9.84
CA ILE A 301 -15.08 -5.67 8.71
C ILE A 301 -15.87 -4.41 9.02
N SER A 302 -15.73 -3.40 8.14
CA SER A 302 -16.54 -2.17 8.24
C SER A 302 -18.03 -2.50 8.12
N ALA A 303 -18.81 -1.99 9.05
CA ALA A 303 -20.24 -2.23 9.15
C ALA A 303 -21.04 -0.93 8.91
N GLY A 304 -22.30 -0.93 9.27
CA GLY A 304 -23.22 0.18 8.94
C GLY A 304 -22.79 1.54 9.48
N PHE A 305 -22.12 1.61 10.63
CA PHE A 305 -21.62 2.88 11.16
C PHE A 305 -20.48 3.42 10.33
N GLU A 306 -19.46 2.62 10.09
CA GLU A 306 -18.28 3.01 9.32
C GLU A 306 -18.67 3.40 7.87
N LEU A 307 -19.48 2.56 7.23
CA LEU A 307 -19.97 2.81 5.87
C LEU A 307 -20.87 4.03 5.74
N GLY A 308 -21.67 4.34 6.79
CA GLY A 308 -22.61 5.45 6.78
C GLY A 308 -22.02 6.80 7.19
N THR A 309 -20.90 6.79 7.92
CA THR A 309 -20.30 8.00 8.49
C THR A 309 -18.88 8.27 7.99
N ALA A 310 -18.23 7.29 7.38
CA ALA A 310 -16.80 7.29 7.07
C ALA A 310 -15.88 7.43 8.31
N ILE A 311 -16.41 7.15 9.51
CA ILE A 311 -15.63 7.11 10.75
C ILE A 311 -15.31 5.65 11.05
N GLU A 312 -14.05 5.27 10.89
CA GLU A 312 -13.60 3.91 11.22
C GLU A 312 -13.54 3.70 12.74
N ILE A 313 -13.90 2.49 13.20
CA ILE A 313 -13.82 2.10 14.60
C ILE A 313 -12.66 1.12 14.78
N ASN A 314 -11.59 1.58 15.41
CA ASN A 314 -10.47 0.72 15.77
C ASN A 314 -10.62 0.19 17.21
N PRO A 315 -10.86 -1.13 17.40
CA PRO A 315 -10.99 -1.74 18.73
C PRO A 315 -9.65 -1.97 19.44
N LEU A 316 -8.51 -1.68 18.80
CA LEU A 316 -7.19 -1.88 19.38
C LEU A 316 -6.44 -0.56 19.47
N ASP A 317 -6.04 -0.20 20.69
CA ASP A 317 -5.19 0.98 20.87
C ASP A 317 -3.83 0.78 20.20
N PRO A 318 -3.34 1.75 19.40
CA PRO A 318 -2.07 1.64 18.67
C PRO A 318 -0.83 1.43 19.57
N ASP A 319 -0.81 1.94 20.80
CA ASP A 319 0.29 1.67 21.73
C ASP A 319 0.33 0.18 22.10
N ARG A 320 -0.84 -0.45 22.29
CA ARG A 320 -0.96 -1.88 22.53
C ARG A 320 -0.64 -2.72 21.30
N ALA A 321 -1.13 -2.30 20.13
CA ALA A 321 -0.78 -2.96 18.87
C ALA A 321 0.75 -3.01 18.68
N ALA A 322 1.41 -1.87 18.90
CA ALA A 322 2.86 -1.77 18.79
C ALA A 322 3.59 -2.65 19.81
N ALA A 323 3.12 -2.74 21.06
CA ALA A 323 3.71 -3.62 22.06
C ALA A 323 3.64 -5.10 21.60
N ILE A 324 2.48 -5.55 21.14
CA ILE A 324 2.30 -6.93 20.62
C ILE A 324 3.24 -7.21 19.45
N LEU A 325 3.36 -6.28 18.50
CA LEU A 325 4.23 -6.45 17.33
C LEU A 325 5.72 -6.42 17.67
N LYS A 326 6.13 -5.72 18.71
CA LYS A 326 7.53 -5.71 19.17
C LYS A 326 7.94 -7.07 19.75
N ASP A 327 7.03 -7.72 20.45
CA ASP A 327 7.25 -9.01 21.11
C ASP A 327 7.13 -10.22 20.16
N ALA A 328 6.66 -10.03 18.92
CA ALA A 328 6.41 -11.07 17.91
C ALA A 328 7.63 -11.39 17.01
#